data_02ab3370a90938fb4ac009974e9642e6
#
_entry.id   02ab3370a90938fb4ac009974e9642e6
#
_cell.length_a   1.000
_cell.length_b   1.000
_cell.length_c   1.000
_cell.angle_alpha   90.00
_cell.angle_beta   90.00
_cell.angle_gamma   90.00
#
_symmetry.space_group_name_H-M   'P 1'
#
loop_
_entity.id
_entity.type
_entity.pdbx_description
1 polymer ?
#
loop_
_entity_poly.entity_id
_entity_poly.type
_entity_poly.pdbx_seq_one_letter_code
_entity_poly.pdbx_strand_id
1 'polypeptide(L)'
;MHHFDVVKEYFITGMKLCTAKVISYFVKKEKYPQWLISERGDDARDNGYAFFEYIKNEFPKLKVAYIIKSTSPDYHKVSAIGETIEYGSFKHYIAIVKADYLISSHIMGFTPNPGFFVTLDKRLKNFKMILSGKKVFLQHGIIKDYIPGLCYPQTKVDTFICGAKAEYEYVLANYNYPEGVVNYTGLARYDKLLNYSTHKQILLMPTWRKWVNADSIEDFKKSEYFLRYQSLISNKILNTALKQYGYTMIFYPHYEIQKFISAFSATENIKIGDFKGYDVQTLLKESEMLITDYSSVYFDMAYMNKPIIFYQFDQKQFFENHYQKGYFNEKLFGIVTDNENEVVNLIIKYLNNMLSMNGFIKGEKEFFEYKDDKNCERIMKATLGQGS
;
A
#
# COMPACT_ATOMS: atom_id res chain seq x y z
N MET A 1 -25.60 1.54 2.08
CA MET A 1 -25.85 1.45 3.55
C MET A 1 -26.85 2.55 3.95
N HIS A 2 -27.97 2.22 4.57
CA HIS A 2 -28.96 3.21 4.99
C HIS A 2 -28.39 4.10 6.09
N HIS A 3 -28.70 5.38 6.09
CA HIS A 3 -28.25 6.39 7.08
C HIS A 3 -28.48 5.93 8.53
N PHE A 4 -29.52 5.15 8.77
CA PHE A 4 -29.85 4.56 10.07
C PHE A 4 -28.79 3.55 10.56
N ASP A 5 -28.23 2.75 9.67
CA ASP A 5 -27.21 1.75 10.03
C ASP A 5 -25.91 2.42 10.48
N VAL A 6 -25.50 3.49 9.82
CA VAL A 6 -24.31 4.28 10.21
C VAL A 6 -24.47 4.91 11.59
N VAL A 7 -25.64 5.49 11.87
CA VAL A 7 -25.92 6.11 13.18
C VAL A 7 -25.90 5.05 14.29
N LYS A 8 -26.49 3.89 14.06
CA LYS A 8 -26.48 2.76 15.01
C LYS A 8 -25.05 2.27 15.26
N GLU A 9 -24.26 2.12 14.21
CA GLU A 9 -22.86 1.70 14.31
C GLU A 9 -22.01 2.71 15.09
N TYR A 10 -22.21 4.00 14.85
CA TYR A 10 -21.52 5.07 15.58
C TYR A 10 -21.90 5.10 17.05
N PHE A 11 -23.16 4.87 17.38
CA PHE A 11 -23.63 4.77 18.77
C PHE A 11 -22.98 3.60 19.50
N ILE A 12 -22.94 2.40 18.87
CA ILE A 12 -22.31 1.21 19.46
C ILE A 12 -20.79 1.46 19.64
N THR A 13 -20.12 2.07 18.66
CA THR A 13 -18.71 2.42 18.73
C THR A 13 -18.42 3.39 19.88
N GLY A 14 -19.27 4.42 20.04
CA GLY A 14 -19.18 5.38 21.14
C GLY A 14 -19.33 4.72 22.51
N MET A 15 -20.32 3.83 22.67
CA MET A 15 -20.50 3.06 23.91
C MET A 15 -19.29 2.19 24.20
N LYS A 16 -18.77 1.44 23.23
CA LYS A 16 -17.56 0.62 23.40
C LYS A 16 -16.36 1.46 23.82
N LEU A 17 -16.16 2.63 23.21
CA LEU A 17 -15.05 3.53 23.54
C LEU A 17 -15.19 4.10 24.95
N CYS A 18 -16.36 4.59 25.35
CA CYS A 18 -16.61 5.11 26.70
C CYS A 18 -16.38 4.02 27.75
N THR A 19 -16.92 2.82 27.54
CA THR A 19 -16.73 1.69 28.46
C THR A 19 -15.25 1.28 28.53
N ALA A 20 -14.56 1.22 27.38
CA ALA A 20 -13.13 0.92 27.34
C ALA A 20 -12.30 1.98 28.11
N LYS A 21 -12.68 3.26 27.98
CA LYS A 21 -12.02 4.36 28.72
C LYS A 21 -12.20 4.21 30.22
N VAL A 22 -13.42 3.93 30.70
CA VAL A 22 -13.69 3.68 32.12
C VAL A 22 -12.90 2.48 32.64
N ILE A 23 -12.97 1.35 31.95
CA ILE A 23 -12.23 0.14 32.34
C ILE A 23 -10.71 0.40 32.34
N SER A 24 -10.24 1.24 31.44
CA SER A 24 -8.82 1.57 31.34
C SER A 24 -8.25 2.18 32.64
N TYR A 25 -9.04 2.82 33.48
CA TYR A 25 -8.58 3.34 34.78
C TYR A 25 -8.34 2.22 35.81
N PHE A 26 -9.03 1.09 35.70
CA PHE A 26 -8.95 -0.02 36.67
C PHE A 26 -7.98 -1.10 36.24
N VAL A 27 -7.52 -1.09 34.99
CA VAL A 27 -6.60 -2.10 34.45
C VAL A 27 -5.20 -1.51 34.35
N LYS A 28 -4.18 -2.24 34.87
CA LYS A 28 -2.78 -1.82 34.79
C LYS A 28 -2.35 -1.74 33.33
N LYS A 29 -1.60 -0.67 33.01
CA LYS A 29 -1.12 -0.40 31.63
C LYS A 29 -0.24 -1.54 31.11
N GLU A 30 0.60 -2.12 31.97
CA GLU A 30 1.53 -3.19 31.63
C GLU A 30 0.85 -4.50 31.17
N LYS A 31 -0.47 -4.64 31.38
CA LYS A 31 -1.25 -5.80 30.87
C LYS A 31 -1.62 -5.68 29.39
N TYR A 32 -1.39 -4.52 28.78
CA TYR A 32 -1.70 -4.28 27.38
C TYR A 32 -0.45 -3.97 26.56
N PRO A 33 -0.46 -4.27 25.26
CA PRO A 33 0.60 -3.83 24.38
C PRO A 33 0.74 -2.30 24.39
N GLN A 34 1.98 -1.82 24.42
CA GLN A 34 2.27 -0.39 24.37
C GLN A 34 2.25 0.13 22.93
N TRP A 35 2.56 -0.74 21.98
CA TRP A 35 2.58 -0.46 20.57
C TRP A 35 1.51 -1.29 19.86
N LEU A 36 0.66 -0.64 19.10
CA LEU A 36 -0.32 -1.30 18.25
C LEU A 36 -0.01 -1.03 16.80
N ILE A 37 0.14 -2.09 16.03
CA ILE A 37 0.42 -2.02 14.60
C ILE A 37 -0.77 -2.59 13.84
N SER A 38 -1.14 -1.94 12.74
CA SER A 38 -2.24 -2.38 11.90
C SER A 38 -2.04 -1.89 10.47
N GLU A 39 -2.69 -2.53 9.54
CA GLU A 39 -2.91 -2.01 8.19
C GLU A 39 -4.37 -1.60 8.06
N ARG A 40 -5.23 -2.46 7.50
CA ARG A 40 -6.69 -2.22 7.42
C ARG A 40 -7.49 -3.15 8.32
N GLY A 41 -6.80 -4.07 8.98
CA GLY A 41 -7.41 -5.13 9.78
C GLY A 41 -7.77 -6.40 8.99
N ASP A 42 -7.74 -6.36 7.67
CA ASP A 42 -8.07 -7.48 6.79
C ASP A 42 -6.84 -8.20 6.23
N ASP A 43 -5.69 -7.57 6.28
CA ASP A 43 -4.43 -8.07 5.71
C ASP A 43 -3.20 -7.66 6.53
N ALA A 44 -2.04 -8.26 6.20
CA ALA A 44 -0.74 -7.96 6.76
C ALA A 44 0.33 -8.20 5.67
N ARG A 45 0.38 -7.31 4.67
CA ARG A 45 1.19 -7.49 3.44
C ARG A 45 2.01 -6.26 3.06
N ASP A 46 2.05 -5.27 3.95
CA ASP A 46 2.63 -3.95 3.68
C ASP A 46 3.61 -3.52 4.79
N ASN A 47 3.92 -2.25 4.88
CA ASN A 47 4.86 -1.65 5.82
C ASN A 47 4.52 -1.95 7.29
N GLY A 48 3.22 -2.09 7.62
CA GLY A 48 2.79 -2.48 8.96
C GLY A 48 3.33 -3.84 9.38
N TYR A 49 3.17 -4.84 8.51
CA TYR A 49 3.69 -6.18 8.77
C TYR A 49 5.22 -6.23 8.79
N ALA A 50 5.88 -5.59 7.84
CA ALA A 50 7.33 -5.55 7.78
C ALA A 50 7.94 -4.94 9.05
N PHE A 51 7.35 -3.83 9.53
CA PHE A 51 7.82 -3.18 10.76
C PHE A 51 7.50 -4.00 12.02
N PHE A 52 6.35 -4.69 12.06
CA PHE A 52 6.02 -5.60 13.16
C PHE A 52 7.02 -6.74 13.28
N GLU A 53 7.36 -7.37 12.16
CA GLU A 53 8.35 -8.45 12.11
C GLU A 53 9.74 -7.96 12.55
N TYR A 54 10.17 -6.79 12.08
CA TYR A 54 11.42 -6.16 12.54
C TYR A 54 11.44 -5.94 14.05
N ILE A 55 10.37 -5.37 14.62
CA ILE A 55 10.28 -5.13 16.06
C ILE A 55 10.35 -6.46 16.84
N LYS A 56 9.69 -7.50 16.38
CA LYS A 56 9.68 -8.79 17.06
C LYS A 56 11.06 -9.46 17.05
N ASN A 57 11.83 -9.25 15.99
CA ASN A 57 13.18 -9.80 15.87
C ASN A 57 14.20 -9.00 16.69
N GLU A 58 14.23 -7.68 16.54
CA GLU A 58 15.24 -6.81 17.15
C GLU A 58 14.91 -6.39 18.58
N PHE A 59 13.63 -6.28 18.92
CA PHE A 59 13.14 -5.82 20.24
C PHE A 59 12.15 -6.80 20.86
N PRO A 60 12.52 -8.07 21.12
CA PRO A 60 11.59 -9.12 21.56
C PRO A 60 10.91 -8.81 22.90
N LYS A 61 11.49 -7.92 23.72
CA LYS A 61 10.92 -7.49 25.00
C LYS A 61 9.87 -6.37 24.86
N LEU A 62 9.79 -5.72 23.70
CA LEU A 62 8.81 -4.66 23.47
C LEU A 62 7.40 -5.25 23.37
N LYS A 63 6.47 -4.71 24.15
CA LYS A 63 5.07 -5.12 24.14
C LYS A 63 4.35 -4.54 22.94
N VAL A 64 4.36 -5.25 21.85
CA VAL A 64 3.71 -4.91 20.59
C VAL A 64 2.69 -5.96 20.22
N ALA A 65 1.51 -5.53 19.73
CA ALA A 65 0.52 -6.40 19.13
C ALA A 65 0.11 -5.90 17.74
N TYR A 66 -0.25 -6.85 16.89
CA TYR A 66 -0.80 -6.58 15.57
C TYR A 66 -2.33 -6.69 15.59
N ILE A 67 -3.00 -5.69 15.02
CA ILE A 67 -4.47 -5.65 14.94
C ILE A 67 -4.91 -6.26 13.62
N ILE A 68 -5.59 -7.40 13.68
CA ILE A 68 -6.03 -8.14 12.49
C ILE A 68 -7.29 -8.95 12.80
N LYS A 69 -8.15 -9.18 11.79
CA LYS A 69 -9.29 -10.08 11.90
C LYS A 69 -8.82 -11.53 11.87
N SER A 70 -9.40 -12.37 12.72
CA SER A 70 -9.14 -13.82 12.74
C SER A 70 -9.54 -14.51 11.43
N THR A 71 -10.43 -13.89 10.65
CA THR A 71 -10.85 -14.36 9.31
C THR A 71 -9.90 -13.93 8.19
N SER A 72 -8.88 -13.12 8.49
CA SER A 72 -7.88 -12.70 7.48
C SER A 72 -7.05 -13.90 7.01
N PRO A 73 -6.76 -14.01 5.70
CA PRO A 73 -5.85 -15.03 5.18
C PRO A 73 -4.44 -14.92 5.78
N ASP A 74 -4.06 -13.73 6.25
CA ASP A 74 -2.74 -13.46 6.82
C ASP A 74 -2.68 -13.65 8.35
N TYR A 75 -3.81 -14.01 9.01
CA TYR A 75 -3.87 -14.14 10.47
C TYR A 75 -2.82 -15.11 11.02
N HIS A 76 -2.69 -16.31 10.43
CA HIS A 76 -1.74 -17.31 10.89
C HIS A 76 -0.28 -16.86 10.74
N LYS A 77 0.04 -16.15 9.68
CA LYS A 77 1.37 -15.56 9.45
C LYS A 77 1.74 -14.58 10.57
N VAL A 78 0.81 -13.71 10.96
CA VAL A 78 1.04 -12.70 12.00
C VAL A 78 1.10 -13.34 13.39
N SER A 79 0.15 -14.23 13.71
CA SER A 79 0.07 -14.88 15.03
C SER A 79 1.25 -15.81 15.33
N ALA A 80 1.93 -16.30 14.29
CA ALA A 80 3.15 -17.11 14.44
C ALA A 80 4.34 -16.31 14.99
N ILE A 81 4.38 -14.99 14.80
CA ILE A 81 5.50 -14.15 15.22
C ILE A 81 5.20 -13.26 16.42
N GLY A 82 3.94 -13.04 16.77
CA GLY A 82 3.64 -12.20 17.91
C GLY A 82 2.18 -12.12 18.31
N GLU A 83 1.89 -11.30 19.33
CA GLU A 83 0.55 -11.10 19.84
C GLU A 83 -0.36 -10.47 18.77
N THR A 84 -1.58 -10.99 18.64
CA THR A 84 -2.64 -10.43 17.81
C THR A 84 -3.83 -9.99 18.65
N ILE A 85 -4.50 -8.94 18.19
CA ILE A 85 -5.77 -8.49 18.75
C ILE A 85 -6.80 -8.44 17.62
N GLU A 86 -7.96 -9.07 17.85
CA GLU A 86 -9.06 -9.08 16.89
C GLU A 86 -9.55 -7.68 16.58
N TYR A 87 -9.54 -7.30 15.28
CA TYR A 87 -9.99 -5.99 14.81
C TYR A 87 -11.45 -5.73 15.21
N GLY A 88 -11.74 -4.56 15.79
CA GLY A 88 -13.09 -4.17 16.22
C GLY A 88 -13.61 -4.87 17.49
N SER A 89 -12.81 -5.77 18.10
CA SER A 89 -13.15 -6.40 19.38
C SER A 89 -13.10 -5.38 20.53
N PHE A 90 -13.74 -5.72 21.65
CA PHE A 90 -13.65 -4.88 22.85
C PHE A 90 -12.22 -4.74 23.39
N LYS A 91 -11.40 -5.81 23.27
CA LYS A 91 -9.96 -5.78 23.58
C LYS A 91 -9.24 -4.73 22.73
N HIS A 92 -9.59 -4.58 21.45
CA HIS A 92 -9.04 -3.55 20.57
C HIS A 92 -9.35 -2.13 21.10
N TYR A 93 -10.60 -1.85 21.52
CA TYR A 93 -10.94 -0.55 22.10
C TYR A 93 -10.16 -0.22 23.38
N ILE A 94 -9.97 -1.20 24.27
CA ILE A 94 -9.15 -0.99 25.47
C ILE A 94 -7.68 -0.75 25.06
N ALA A 95 -7.17 -1.52 24.11
CA ALA A 95 -5.79 -1.43 23.66
C ALA A 95 -5.47 -0.03 23.08
N ILE A 96 -6.31 0.53 22.19
CA ILE A 96 -6.07 1.87 21.63
C ILE A 96 -6.10 3.00 22.67
N VAL A 97 -6.86 2.82 23.75
CA VAL A 97 -6.91 3.79 24.86
C VAL A 97 -5.65 3.73 25.72
N LYS A 98 -5.00 2.55 25.78
CA LYS A 98 -3.82 2.27 26.61
C LYS A 98 -2.49 2.41 25.89
N ALA A 99 -2.51 2.32 24.56
CA ALA A 99 -1.28 2.33 23.75
C ALA A 99 -0.52 3.66 23.84
N ASP A 100 0.79 3.56 23.80
CA ASP A 100 1.69 4.71 23.66
C ASP A 100 1.86 5.09 22.17
N TYR A 101 1.81 4.09 21.30
CA TYR A 101 1.94 4.27 19.85
C TYR A 101 0.84 3.50 19.10
N LEU A 102 0.23 4.20 18.17
CA LEU A 102 -0.69 3.67 17.17
C LEU A 102 0.01 3.78 15.81
N ILE A 103 0.37 2.67 15.22
CA ILE A 103 1.23 2.60 14.05
C ILE A 103 0.45 1.96 12.92
N SER A 104 0.40 2.59 11.75
CA SER A 104 -0.32 2.03 10.62
C SER A 104 0.28 2.45 9.27
N SER A 105 0.22 1.55 8.28
CA SER A 105 0.50 1.86 6.88
C SER A 105 -0.66 2.60 6.20
N HIS A 106 -1.84 2.65 6.82
CA HIS A 106 -3.03 3.31 6.31
C HIS A 106 -3.59 4.32 7.30
N ILE A 107 -3.94 5.52 6.84
CA ILE A 107 -4.50 6.58 7.71
C ILE A 107 -5.77 6.12 8.46
N MET A 108 -6.54 5.22 7.83
CA MET A 108 -7.75 4.67 8.42
C MET A 108 -7.48 3.43 9.29
N GLY A 109 -6.22 3.00 9.43
CA GLY A 109 -5.86 1.78 10.16
C GLY A 109 -5.63 1.97 11.66
N PHE A 110 -5.53 3.19 12.16
CA PHE A 110 -5.21 3.45 13.58
C PHE A 110 -6.27 3.00 14.59
N THR A 111 -7.52 2.89 14.16
CA THR A 111 -8.66 2.68 15.07
C THR A 111 -9.73 1.78 14.45
N PRO A 112 -10.51 1.04 15.27
CA PRO A 112 -11.71 0.40 14.79
C PRO A 112 -12.74 1.47 14.37
N ASN A 113 -13.51 1.22 13.30
CA ASN A 113 -14.48 2.18 12.78
C ASN A 113 -13.89 3.59 12.53
N PRO A 114 -12.98 3.74 11.56
CA PRO A 114 -12.27 5.01 11.33
C PRO A 114 -13.20 6.21 11.08
N GLY A 115 -14.34 5.99 10.42
CA GLY A 115 -15.32 7.05 10.15
C GLY A 115 -15.86 7.71 11.41
N PHE A 116 -16.14 6.91 12.45
CA PHE A 116 -16.54 7.42 13.77
C PHE A 116 -15.43 8.29 14.39
N PHE A 117 -14.18 7.80 14.39
CA PHE A 117 -13.06 8.51 15.01
C PHE A 117 -12.70 9.81 14.29
N VAL A 118 -12.77 9.83 12.96
CA VAL A 118 -12.60 11.07 12.17
C VAL A 118 -13.70 12.09 12.49
N THR A 119 -14.94 11.63 12.62
CA THR A 119 -16.07 12.50 12.99
C THR A 119 -15.90 13.05 14.40
N LEU A 120 -15.45 12.22 15.33
CA LEU A 120 -15.23 12.61 16.73
C LEU A 120 -14.07 13.62 16.86
N ASP A 121 -12.96 13.40 16.14
CA ASP A 121 -11.81 14.32 16.11
C ASP A 121 -12.17 15.71 15.57
N LYS A 122 -13.07 15.79 14.59
CA LYS A 122 -13.57 17.07 14.07
C LYS A 122 -14.47 17.81 15.06
N ARG A 123 -15.19 17.09 15.92
CA ARG A 123 -16.18 17.66 16.85
C ARG A 123 -15.61 18.00 18.22
N LEU A 124 -14.58 17.28 18.67
CA LEU A 124 -14.00 17.44 20.00
C LEU A 124 -12.66 18.20 19.93
N LYS A 125 -12.60 19.36 20.59
CA LYS A 125 -11.37 20.18 20.69
C LYS A 125 -10.20 19.43 21.35
N ASN A 126 -10.48 18.46 22.24
CA ASN A 126 -9.51 17.76 23.07
C ASN A 126 -9.53 16.23 22.83
N PHE A 127 -9.60 15.80 21.59
CA PHE A 127 -9.65 14.37 21.25
C PHE A 127 -8.43 13.58 21.77
N LYS A 128 -7.25 14.21 21.87
CA LYS A 128 -6.04 13.61 22.49
C LYS A 128 -6.25 13.16 23.95
N MET A 129 -7.25 13.69 24.66
CA MET A 129 -7.62 13.19 26.00
C MET A 129 -8.24 11.79 25.96
N ILE A 130 -8.79 11.37 24.84
CA ILE A 130 -9.41 10.03 24.67
C ILE A 130 -8.37 9.03 24.16
N LEU A 131 -7.59 9.41 23.15
CA LEU A 131 -6.53 8.60 22.58
C LEU A 131 -5.21 9.37 22.73
N SER A 132 -4.42 9.01 23.74
CA SER A 132 -3.14 9.67 24.04
C SER A 132 -1.96 9.10 23.26
N GLY A 133 -2.13 7.95 22.61
CA GLY A 133 -1.08 7.31 21.84
C GLY A 133 -0.65 8.14 20.62
N LYS A 134 0.67 8.22 20.38
CA LYS A 134 1.22 8.86 19.20
C LYS A 134 0.87 8.07 17.94
N LYS A 135 0.40 8.76 16.91
CA LYS A 135 0.08 8.17 15.61
C LYS A 135 1.31 8.19 14.70
N VAL A 136 1.76 7.02 14.27
CA VAL A 136 2.87 6.84 13.33
C VAL A 136 2.34 6.31 12.01
N PHE A 137 2.42 7.11 10.97
CA PHE A 137 1.97 6.73 9.64
C PHE A 137 3.14 6.23 8.80
N LEU A 138 3.16 4.92 8.55
CA LEU A 138 4.22 4.23 7.81
C LEU A 138 4.07 4.33 6.30
N GLN A 139 2.93 4.83 5.81
CA GLN A 139 2.49 4.79 4.42
C GLN A 139 2.33 3.36 3.86
N HIS A 140 1.62 3.24 2.74
CA HIS A 140 1.49 2.00 1.97
C HIS A 140 2.20 2.07 0.61
N GLY A 141 2.73 3.24 0.24
CA GLY A 141 3.46 3.47 -1.00
C GLY A 141 3.88 4.92 -1.11
N ILE A 142 4.88 5.19 -1.92
CA ILE A 142 5.38 6.54 -2.16
C ILE A 142 4.27 7.40 -2.79
N ILE A 143 4.04 8.57 -2.21
CA ILE A 143 3.10 9.57 -2.71
C ILE A 143 3.76 10.29 -3.89
N LYS A 144 3.11 10.22 -5.05
CA LYS A 144 3.56 10.92 -6.26
C LYS A 144 2.59 12.03 -6.70
N ASP A 145 1.33 11.91 -6.32
CA ASP A 145 0.24 12.81 -6.67
C ASP A 145 -0.27 13.55 -5.42
N TYR A 146 -0.96 14.68 -5.59
CA TYR A 146 -1.51 15.42 -4.46
C TYR A 146 -2.77 14.74 -3.92
N ILE A 147 -2.73 14.36 -2.64
CA ILE A 147 -3.82 13.67 -1.93
C ILE A 147 -4.29 14.53 -0.75
N PRO A 148 -5.35 15.34 -0.89
CA PRO A 148 -5.81 16.26 0.16
C PRO A 148 -6.09 15.59 1.50
N GLY A 149 -6.55 14.33 1.48
CA GLY A 149 -6.83 13.53 2.68
C GLY A 149 -5.60 13.20 3.53
N LEU A 150 -4.39 13.37 2.99
CA LEU A 150 -3.13 13.16 3.71
C LEU A 150 -2.51 14.43 4.27
N CYS A 151 -3.10 15.61 4.06
CA CYS A 151 -2.65 16.85 4.68
C CYS A 151 -2.81 16.83 6.21
N TYR A 152 -1.93 17.52 6.92
CA TYR A 152 -1.88 17.52 8.39
C TYR A 152 -3.23 17.82 9.07
N PRO A 153 -4.03 18.82 8.63
CA PRO A 153 -5.32 19.11 9.27
C PRO A 153 -6.29 17.93 9.25
N GLN A 154 -6.11 17.01 8.30
CA GLN A 154 -6.97 15.83 8.15
C GLN A 154 -6.44 14.62 8.94
N THR A 155 -5.13 14.45 9.00
CA THR A 155 -4.48 13.25 9.57
C THR A 155 -4.07 13.44 11.02
N LYS A 156 -3.50 14.59 11.37
CA LYS A 156 -2.95 14.92 12.69
C LYS A 156 -2.04 13.80 13.23
N VAL A 157 -1.24 13.18 12.36
CA VAL A 157 -0.26 12.18 12.79
C VAL A 157 0.93 12.84 13.46
N ASP A 158 1.55 12.14 14.39
CA ASP A 158 2.73 12.62 15.13
C ASP A 158 4.04 12.27 14.42
N THR A 159 4.02 11.26 13.54
CA THR A 159 5.15 10.88 12.67
C THR A 159 4.61 10.44 11.31
N PHE A 160 5.15 11.01 10.24
CA PHE A 160 4.83 10.71 8.87
C PHE A 160 6.09 10.20 8.16
N ILE A 161 6.08 8.97 7.69
CA ILE A 161 7.22 8.33 7.03
C ILE A 161 7.17 8.59 5.53
N CYS A 162 8.31 8.95 4.94
CA CYS A 162 8.50 9.07 3.49
C CYS A 162 9.51 8.03 2.99
N GLY A 163 9.18 7.43 1.86
CA GLY A 163 9.97 6.37 1.22
C GLY A 163 11.11 6.88 0.34
N ALA A 164 11.05 8.15 -0.08
CA ALA A 164 12.02 8.77 -0.97
C ALA A 164 12.24 10.23 -0.62
N LYS A 165 13.42 10.77 -0.98
CA LYS A 165 13.80 12.17 -0.71
C LYS A 165 12.88 13.17 -1.41
N ALA A 166 12.59 12.95 -2.68
CA ALA A 166 11.69 13.83 -3.44
C ALA A 166 10.26 13.83 -2.89
N GLU A 167 9.79 12.70 -2.37
CA GLU A 167 8.52 12.62 -1.65
C GLU A 167 8.55 13.44 -0.35
N TYR A 168 9.62 13.29 0.43
CA TYR A 168 9.80 14.04 1.68
C TYR A 168 9.75 15.55 1.44
N GLU A 169 10.49 16.05 0.46
CA GLU A 169 10.50 17.46 0.08
C GLU A 169 9.12 17.94 -0.38
N TYR A 170 8.43 17.12 -1.19
CA TYR A 170 7.09 17.43 -1.68
C TYR A 170 6.06 17.47 -0.56
N VAL A 171 6.11 16.52 0.39
CA VAL A 171 5.19 16.48 1.53
C VAL A 171 5.43 17.67 2.46
N LEU A 172 6.68 18.03 2.74
CA LEU A 172 7.00 19.21 3.54
C LEU A 172 6.43 20.49 2.91
N ALA A 173 6.57 20.64 1.59
CA ALA A 173 6.13 21.85 0.90
C ALA A 173 4.61 21.97 0.75
N ASN A 174 3.86 20.86 0.67
CA ASN A 174 2.48 20.88 0.20
C ASN A 174 1.43 20.37 1.20
N TYR A 175 1.84 19.68 2.29
CA TYR A 175 0.90 18.97 3.17
C TYR A 175 0.71 19.63 4.55
N ASN A 176 1.34 20.78 4.78
CA ASN A 176 1.21 21.60 6.01
C ASN A 176 1.55 20.85 7.32
N TYR A 177 2.49 19.91 7.29
CA TYR A 177 2.95 19.24 8.50
C TYR A 177 3.84 20.16 9.35
N PRO A 178 3.70 20.10 10.70
CA PRO A 178 4.64 20.77 11.59
C PRO A 178 6.08 20.23 11.41
N GLU A 179 7.05 21.05 11.78
CA GLU A 179 8.46 20.65 11.79
C GLU A 179 8.68 19.38 12.63
N GLY A 180 9.51 18.47 12.14
CA GLY A 180 9.86 17.20 12.79
C GLY A 180 8.83 16.09 12.68
N VAL A 181 7.64 16.34 12.10
CA VAL A 181 6.63 15.29 11.90
C VAL A 181 6.92 14.41 10.68
N VAL A 182 7.35 15.01 9.58
CA VAL A 182 7.69 14.28 8.35
C VAL A 182 9.13 13.79 8.44
N ASN A 183 9.36 12.52 8.13
CA ASN A 183 10.67 11.90 8.23
C ASN A 183 10.99 11.11 6.96
N TYR A 184 12.17 11.30 6.40
CA TYR A 184 12.71 10.49 5.31
C TYR A 184 13.48 9.31 5.88
N THR A 185 12.94 8.11 5.76
CA THR A 185 13.52 6.88 6.33
C THR A 185 13.64 5.75 5.32
N GLY A 186 12.97 5.85 4.19
CA GLY A 186 12.60 4.71 3.37
C GLY A 186 11.34 4.01 3.91
N LEU A 187 10.81 3.02 3.18
CA LEU A 187 9.63 2.24 3.58
C LEU A 187 10.06 0.93 4.26
N ALA A 188 9.32 0.53 5.31
CA ALA A 188 9.68 -0.67 6.10
C ALA A 188 9.84 -1.93 5.26
N ARG A 189 8.97 -2.17 4.27
CA ARG A 189 9.03 -3.35 3.40
C ARG A 189 10.24 -3.37 2.48
N TYR A 190 10.91 -2.23 2.28
CA TYR A 190 12.08 -2.12 1.40
C TYR A 190 13.30 -2.87 1.95
N ASP A 191 13.39 -3.10 3.27
CA ASP A 191 14.43 -3.93 3.87
C ASP A 191 14.47 -5.37 3.28
N LYS A 192 13.33 -5.83 2.73
CA LYS A 192 13.21 -7.17 2.11
C LYS A 192 13.25 -7.16 0.59
N LEU A 193 13.36 -5.99 -0.04
CA LEU A 193 13.37 -5.90 -1.50
C LEU A 193 14.77 -6.12 -2.12
N LEU A 194 15.84 -6.10 -1.32
CA LEU A 194 17.19 -6.31 -1.83
C LEU A 194 17.58 -7.78 -1.94
N ASN A 195 16.92 -8.66 -1.19
CA ASN A 195 17.15 -10.11 -1.19
C ASN A 195 15.98 -10.83 -1.86
N TYR A 196 16.10 -11.12 -3.14
CA TYR A 196 15.08 -11.83 -3.91
C TYR A 196 15.69 -12.69 -5.03
N SER A 197 14.94 -13.70 -5.44
CA SER A 197 15.18 -14.43 -6.69
C SER A 197 14.11 -14.07 -7.70
N THR A 198 14.52 -13.83 -8.93
CA THR A 198 13.58 -13.60 -10.04
C THR A 198 13.30 -14.91 -10.77
N HIS A 199 12.11 -15.00 -11.30
CA HIS A 199 11.70 -16.01 -12.26
C HIS A 199 11.51 -15.36 -13.62
N LYS A 200 11.48 -16.14 -14.70
CA LYS A 200 11.07 -15.69 -16.04
C LYS A 200 9.59 -15.29 -16.03
N GLN A 201 9.30 -14.21 -15.31
CA GLN A 201 7.95 -13.73 -15.06
C GLN A 201 7.86 -12.22 -15.34
N ILE A 202 6.78 -11.82 -15.99
CA ILE A 202 6.39 -10.42 -16.21
C ILE A 202 5.12 -10.15 -15.41
N LEU A 203 5.08 -9.07 -14.66
CA LEU A 203 3.89 -8.64 -13.92
C LEU A 203 3.16 -7.53 -14.67
N LEU A 204 1.88 -7.75 -14.97
CA LEU A 204 0.96 -6.72 -15.47
C LEU A 204 0.02 -6.34 -14.33
N MET A 205 0.23 -5.15 -13.74
CA MET A 205 -0.50 -4.71 -12.54
C MET A 205 -1.04 -3.27 -12.70
N PRO A 206 -2.22 -3.10 -13.31
CA PRO A 206 -2.81 -1.80 -13.53
C PRO A 206 -3.60 -1.27 -12.33
N THR A 207 -3.71 0.06 -12.26
CA THR A 207 -4.55 0.79 -11.31
C THR A 207 -6.02 0.72 -11.73
N TRP A 208 -6.93 0.71 -10.77
CA TRP A 208 -8.37 0.85 -11.03
C TRP A 208 -8.74 2.26 -11.51
N ARG A 209 -9.97 2.41 -12.01
CA ARG A 209 -10.49 3.69 -12.51
C ARG A 209 -11.76 4.07 -11.74
N LYS A 210 -11.78 5.23 -11.10
CA LYS A 210 -12.96 5.72 -10.35
C LYS A 210 -14.21 5.81 -11.20
N TRP A 211 -14.06 6.09 -12.49
CA TRP A 211 -15.19 6.24 -13.42
C TRP A 211 -15.67 4.92 -14.02
N VAL A 212 -14.95 3.83 -13.80
CA VAL A 212 -15.43 2.49 -14.15
C VAL A 212 -16.40 2.04 -13.06
N ASN A 213 -17.61 2.60 -13.13
CA ASN A 213 -18.71 2.26 -12.23
C ASN A 213 -19.63 1.27 -12.96
N ALA A 214 -19.39 -0.02 -12.75
CA ALA A 214 -20.17 -1.08 -13.36
C ALA A 214 -20.93 -1.87 -12.29
N ASP A 215 -22.24 -2.08 -12.53
CA ASP A 215 -23.10 -2.84 -11.63
C ASP A 215 -23.11 -4.33 -11.99
N SER A 216 -22.65 -4.66 -13.21
CA SER A 216 -22.59 -6.03 -13.73
C SER A 216 -21.29 -6.31 -14.49
N ILE A 217 -21.01 -7.59 -14.69
CA ILE A 217 -19.88 -8.04 -15.55
C ILE A 217 -20.07 -7.53 -16.98
N GLU A 218 -21.31 -7.54 -17.50
CA GLU A 218 -21.61 -7.11 -18.85
C GLU A 218 -21.37 -5.60 -19.05
N ASP A 219 -21.65 -4.79 -18.04
CA ASP A 219 -21.35 -3.36 -18.08
C ASP A 219 -19.85 -3.10 -17.94
N PHE A 220 -19.17 -3.86 -17.10
CA PHE A 220 -17.71 -3.78 -16.97
C PHE A 220 -17.00 -4.09 -18.29
N LYS A 221 -17.47 -5.09 -19.04
CA LYS A 221 -16.91 -5.46 -20.34
C LYS A 221 -17.00 -4.37 -21.41
N LYS A 222 -17.88 -3.36 -21.24
CA LYS A 222 -17.99 -2.20 -22.13
C LYS A 222 -16.95 -1.12 -21.83
N SER A 223 -16.30 -1.18 -20.67
CA SER A 223 -15.32 -0.16 -20.25
C SER A 223 -14.05 -0.22 -21.11
N GLU A 224 -13.46 0.95 -21.38
CA GLU A 224 -12.17 1.03 -22.06
C GLU A 224 -11.09 0.26 -21.28
N TYR A 225 -11.12 0.34 -19.95
CA TYR A 225 -10.24 -0.43 -19.06
C TYR A 225 -10.26 -1.93 -19.40
N PHE A 226 -11.45 -2.53 -19.44
CA PHE A 226 -11.59 -3.95 -19.78
C PHE A 226 -11.09 -4.22 -21.21
N LEU A 227 -11.55 -3.46 -22.20
CA LEU A 227 -11.22 -3.68 -23.60
C LEU A 227 -9.71 -3.64 -23.85
N ARG A 228 -9.00 -2.67 -23.27
CA ARG A 228 -7.55 -2.49 -23.44
C ARG A 228 -6.75 -3.63 -22.79
N TYR A 229 -7.06 -3.98 -21.54
CA TYR A 229 -6.33 -5.05 -20.86
C TYR A 229 -6.71 -6.43 -21.38
N GLN A 230 -7.99 -6.66 -21.76
CA GLN A 230 -8.40 -7.90 -22.42
C GLN A 230 -7.69 -8.07 -23.77
N SER A 231 -7.55 -7.02 -24.56
CA SER A 231 -6.80 -7.05 -25.82
C SER A 231 -5.35 -7.48 -25.57
N LEU A 232 -4.66 -6.82 -24.64
CA LEU A 232 -3.26 -7.10 -24.32
C LEU A 232 -3.04 -8.54 -23.85
N ILE A 233 -3.86 -9.05 -22.91
CA ILE A 233 -3.70 -10.42 -22.39
C ILE A 233 -4.18 -11.51 -23.35
N SER A 234 -4.89 -11.14 -24.41
CA SER A 234 -5.30 -12.05 -25.50
C SER A 234 -4.40 -11.92 -26.72
N ASN A 235 -3.36 -11.08 -26.67
CA ASN A 235 -2.51 -10.80 -27.82
C ASN A 235 -1.69 -12.04 -28.21
N LYS A 236 -1.90 -12.54 -29.42
CA LYS A 236 -1.25 -13.75 -29.93
C LYS A 236 0.25 -13.61 -30.12
N ILE A 237 0.71 -12.41 -30.54
CA ILE A 237 2.14 -12.13 -30.77
C ILE A 237 2.86 -12.14 -29.41
N LEU A 238 2.28 -11.50 -28.40
CA LEU A 238 2.80 -11.52 -27.04
C LEU A 238 2.86 -12.95 -26.49
N ASN A 239 1.78 -13.72 -26.60
CA ASN A 239 1.75 -15.09 -26.11
C ASN A 239 2.80 -16.00 -26.80
N THR A 240 2.99 -15.83 -28.12
CA THR A 240 4.02 -16.55 -28.87
C THR A 240 5.42 -16.21 -28.37
N ALA A 241 5.70 -14.93 -28.13
CA ALA A 241 6.99 -14.50 -27.60
C ALA A 241 7.23 -15.04 -26.19
N LEU A 242 6.24 -14.96 -25.29
CA LEU A 242 6.34 -15.52 -23.93
C LEU A 242 6.67 -17.01 -23.97
N LYS A 243 5.96 -17.77 -24.81
CA LYS A 243 6.21 -19.21 -25.01
C LYS A 243 7.63 -19.48 -25.53
N GLN A 244 8.06 -18.74 -26.55
CA GLN A 244 9.37 -18.91 -27.17
C GLN A 244 10.53 -18.71 -26.19
N TYR A 245 10.42 -17.72 -25.28
CA TYR A 245 11.46 -17.40 -24.31
C TYR A 245 11.27 -18.07 -22.94
N GLY A 246 10.18 -18.83 -22.77
CA GLY A 246 9.85 -19.54 -21.53
C GLY A 246 9.42 -18.62 -20.41
N TYR A 247 8.77 -17.49 -20.71
CA TYR A 247 8.22 -16.55 -19.74
C TYR A 247 6.74 -16.81 -19.47
N THR A 248 6.33 -16.47 -18.26
CA THR A 248 4.92 -16.36 -17.87
C THR A 248 4.60 -14.90 -17.56
N MET A 249 3.44 -14.42 -17.98
CA MET A 249 2.92 -13.13 -17.53
C MET A 249 1.84 -13.36 -16.47
N ILE A 250 1.90 -12.59 -15.37
CA ILE A 250 0.82 -12.56 -14.38
C ILE A 250 0.05 -11.25 -14.56
N PHE A 251 -1.21 -11.33 -14.94
CA PHE A 251 -2.12 -10.18 -14.92
C PHE A 251 -2.80 -10.11 -13.56
N TYR A 252 -2.44 -9.13 -12.76
CA TYR A 252 -2.96 -8.91 -11.41
C TYR A 252 -3.70 -7.57 -11.34
N PRO A 253 -5.02 -7.54 -11.61
CA PRO A 253 -5.81 -6.32 -11.53
C PRO A 253 -5.95 -5.84 -10.08
N HIS A 254 -6.06 -4.52 -9.91
CA HIS A 254 -6.24 -3.88 -8.62
C HIS A 254 -7.42 -4.47 -7.82
N TYR A 255 -7.34 -4.44 -6.47
CA TYR A 255 -8.35 -4.99 -5.57
C TYR A 255 -9.79 -4.60 -5.93
N GLU A 256 -10.04 -3.32 -6.28
CA GLU A 256 -11.36 -2.82 -6.69
C GLU A 256 -11.91 -3.49 -7.97
N ILE A 257 -11.04 -4.05 -8.80
CA ILE A 257 -11.40 -4.75 -10.04
C ILE A 257 -11.56 -6.27 -9.82
N GLN A 258 -11.08 -6.80 -8.70
CA GLN A 258 -11.12 -8.25 -8.42
C GLN A 258 -12.55 -8.84 -8.45
N LYS A 259 -13.57 -8.04 -8.12
CA LYS A 259 -14.98 -8.46 -8.25
C LYS A 259 -15.41 -8.79 -9.70
N PHE A 260 -14.67 -8.29 -10.70
CA PHE A 260 -14.89 -8.52 -12.11
C PHE A 260 -13.85 -9.45 -12.75
N ILE A 261 -13.02 -10.12 -11.97
CA ILE A 261 -11.90 -10.92 -12.46
C ILE A 261 -12.34 -12.02 -13.43
N SER A 262 -13.53 -12.58 -13.22
CA SER A 262 -14.14 -13.60 -14.10
C SER A 262 -14.54 -13.09 -15.50
N ALA A 263 -14.53 -11.77 -15.71
CA ALA A 263 -14.75 -11.19 -17.04
C ALA A 263 -13.57 -11.42 -17.98
N PHE A 264 -12.36 -11.53 -17.42
CA PHE A 264 -11.13 -11.67 -18.19
C PHE A 264 -10.86 -13.11 -18.60
N SER A 265 -10.28 -13.26 -19.78
CA SER A 265 -9.75 -14.53 -20.29
C SER A 265 -8.36 -14.30 -20.85
N ALA A 266 -7.43 -15.19 -20.53
CA ALA A 266 -6.04 -15.07 -20.91
C ALA A 266 -5.58 -16.23 -21.77
N THR A 267 -4.45 -16.06 -22.46
CA THR A 267 -3.79 -17.10 -23.26
C THR A 267 -2.96 -18.04 -22.36
N GLU A 268 -2.45 -19.14 -22.92
CA GLU A 268 -1.75 -20.21 -22.20
C GLU A 268 -0.61 -19.72 -21.28
N ASN A 269 0.19 -18.74 -21.74
CA ASN A 269 1.35 -18.23 -20.98
C ASN A 269 1.05 -16.98 -20.15
N ILE A 270 -0.23 -16.59 -20.03
CA ILE A 270 -0.69 -15.47 -19.22
C ILE A 270 -1.67 -15.98 -18.18
N LYS A 271 -1.38 -15.78 -16.91
CA LYS A 271 -2.22 -16.18 -15.77
C LYS A 271 -2.92 -14.96 -15.20
N ILE A 272 -4.17 -15.12 -14.82
CA ILE A 272 -4.93 -14.09 -14.10
C ILE A 272 -4.77 -14.35 -12.62
N GLY A 273 -4.15 -13.40 -11.93
CA GLY A 273 -3.89 -13.48 -10.49
C GLY A 273 -5.00 -12.84 -9.66
N ASP A 274 -5.37 -13.48 -8.56
CA ASP A 274 -6.34 -12.98 -7.60
C ASP A 274 -5.71 -12.68 -6.23
N PHE A 275 -6.43 -11.93 -5.41
CA PHE A 275 -6.02 -11.53 -4.07
C PHE A 275 -5.80 -12.72 -3.11
N LYS A 276 -6.46 -13.86 -3.33
CA LYS A 276 -6.36 -15.02 -2.45
C LYS A 276 -5.14 -15.88 -2.77
N GLY A 277 -4.82 -16.00 -4.05
CA GLY A 277 -3.76 -16.87 -4.54
C GLY A 277 -2.38 -16.21 -4.62
N TYR A 278 -2.31 -14.87 -4.59
CA TYR A 278 -1.06 -14.16 -4.82
C TYR A 278 -0.81 -13.08 -3.77
N ASP A 279 0.46 -12.98 -3.36
CA ASP A 279 0.98 -11.88 -2.54
C ASP A 279 1.72 -10.87 -3.43
N VAL A 280 1.35 -9.59 -3.33
CA VAL A 280 1.88 -8.52 -4.20
C VAL A 280 3.39 -8.35 -4.03
N GLN A 281 3.90 -8.43 -2.79
CA GLN A 281 5.34 -8.30 -2.55
C GLN A 281 6.13 -9.45 -3.16
N THR A 282 5.58 -10.65 -3.12
CA THR A 282 6.14 -11.84 -3.77
C THR A 282 6.14 -11.67 -5.29
N LEU A 283 5.01 -11.24 -5.88
CA LEU A 283 4.91 -10.99 -7.32
C LEU A 283 5.95 -9.96 -7.80
N LEU A 284 6.12 -8.85 -7.07
CA LEU A 284 7.10 -7.81 -7.41
C LEU A 284 8.54 -8.34 -7.33
N LYS A 285 8.86 -9.12 -6.30
CA LYS A 285 10.19 -9.72 -6.13
C LYS A 285 10.52 -10.77 -7.18
N GLU A 286 9.58 -11.63 -7.50
CA GLU A 286 9.77 -12.72 -8.45
C GLU A 286 9.73 -12.28 -9.91
N SER A 287 9.05 -11.19 -10.23
CA SER A 287 8.95 -10.69 -11.61
C SER A 287 10.21 -9.96 -12.04
N GLU A 288 10.64 -10.20 -13.28
CA GLU A 288 11.77 -9.49 -13.90
C GLU A 288 11.38 -8.13 -14.48
N MET A 289 10.10 -7.94 -14.83
CA MET A 289 9.57 -6.72 -15.45
C MET A 289 8.18 -6.41 -14.90
N LEU A 290 7.86 -5.12 -14.79
CA LEU A 290 6.52 -4.62 -14.50
C LEU A 290 5.94 -3.89 -15.71
N ILE A 291 4.69 -4.20 -16.03
CA ILE A 291 3.84 -3.37 -16.88
C ILE A 291 2.76 -2.81 -15.97
N THR A 292 2.66 -1.50 -15.91
CA THR A 292 1.67 -0.82 -15.07
C THR A 292 1.19 0.47 -15.75
N ASP A 293 0.45 1.30 -15.04
CA ASP A 293 -0.03 2.58 -15.54
C ASP A 293 0.24 3.73 -14.56
N TYR A 294 -0.55 3.84 -13.48
CA TYR A 294 -0.47 4.92 -12.46
C TYR A 294 -0.23 4.39 -11.06
N SER A 295 -0.05 3.08 -10.90
CA SER A 295 0.09 2.42 -9.60
C SER A 295 1.45 2.71 -8.96
N SER A 296 1.46 3.10 -7.68
CA SER A 296 2.70 3.37 -6.93
C SER A 296 3.61 2.15 -6.72
N VAL A 297 3.17 0.93 -7.07
CA VAL A 297 4.01 -0.28 -6.99
C VAL A 297 5.25 -0.22 -7.88
N TYR A 298 5.25 0.67 -8.88
CA TYR A 298 6.43 0.84 -9.71
C TYR A 298 7.64 1.41 -8.94
N PHE A 299 7.43 2.10 -7.82
CA PHE A 299 8.53 2.53 -6.97
C PHE A 299 9.26 1.34 -6.34
N ASP A 300 8.55 0.28 -5.97
CA ASP A 300 9.14 -0.96 -5.46
C ASP A 300 10.00 -1.63 -6.55
N MET A 301 9.52 -1.66 -7.79
CA MET A 301 10.29 -2.19 -8.95
C MET A 301 11.51 -1.34 -9.26
N ALA A 302 11.37 -0.01 -9.25
CA ALA A 302 12.48 0.91 -9.43
C ALA A 302 13.53 0.78 -8.31
N TYR A 303 13.09 0.61 -7.05
CA TYR A 303 13.98 0.34 -5.93
C TYR A 303 14.80 -0.95 -6.14
N MET A 304 14.21 -1.95 -6.77
CA MET A 304 14.88 -3.21 -7.15
C MET A 304 15.65 -3.12 -8.49
N ASN A 305 15.71 -1.97 -9.15
CA ASN A 305 16.31 -1.78 -10.49
C ASN A 305 15.71 -2.69 -11.57
N LYS A 306 14.40 -2.88 -11.56
CA LYS A 306 13.72 -3.71 -12.54
C LYS A 306 13.04 -2.86 -13.63
N PRO A 307 13.00 -3.33 -14.89
CA PRO A 307 12.39 -2.60 -15.99
C PRO A 307 10.90 -2.39 -15.81
N ILE A 308 10.43 -1.19 -16.18
CA ILE A 308 9.02 -0.79 -16.07
C ILE A 308 8.54 -0.25 -17.42
N ILE A 309 7.37 -0.69 -17.84
CA ILE A 309 6.61 -0.12 -18.94
C ILE A 309 5.33 0.48 -18.38
N PHE A 310 5.11 1.77 -18.65
CA PHE A 310 3.89 2.48 -18.28
C PHE A 310 2.94 2.50 -19.47
N TYR A 311 1.87 1.70 -19.40
CA TYR A 311 0.81 1.65 -20.41
C TYR A 311 -0.33 2.59 -20.01
N GLN A 312 -0.25 3.84 -20.48
CA GLN A 312 -1.11 4.96 -20.04
C GLN A 312 -2.04 5.43 -21.18
N PHE A 313 -2.95 4.59 -21.63
CA PHE A 313 -3.86 4.88 -22.76
C PHE A 313 -4.95 5.93 -22.44
N ASP A 314 -5.20 6.23 -21.17
CA ASP A 314 -6.25 7.13 -20.70
C ASP A 314 -5.73 8.27 -19.81
N GLN A 315 -4.48 8.71 -20.02
CA GLN A 315 -3.77 9.65 -19.14
C GLN A 315 -4.57 10.93 -18.85
N LYS A 316 -5.17 11.53 -19.88
CA LYS A 316 -5.97 12.75 -19.70
C LYS A 316 -7.15 12.51 -18.77
N GLN A 317 -7.93 11.46 -19.04
CA GLN A 317 -9.11 11.11 -18.24
C GLN A 317 -8.72 10.72 -16.80
N PHE A 318 -7.57 10.07 -16.62
CA PHE A 318 -7.09 9.68 -15.29
C PHE A 318 -6.83 10.90 -14.41
N PHE A 319 -6.07 11.90 -14.87
CA PHE A 319 -5.78 13.10 -14.09
C PHE A 319 -6.96 14.07 -13.94
N GLU A 320 -7.94 14.01 -14.82
CA GLU A 320 -9.18 14.78 -14.67
C GLU A 320 -10.12 14.16 -13.61
N ASN A 321 -10.14 12.83 -13.44
CA ASN A 321 -11.17 12.14 -12.65
C ASN A 321 -10.65 11.37 -11.44
N HIS A 322 -9.33 11.15 -11.31
CA HIS A 322 -8.79 10.32 -10.24
C HIS A 322 -7.97 11.10 -9.21
N TYR A 323 -6.78 11.57 -9.55
CA TYR A 323 -5.90 12.35 -8.70
C TYR A 323 -5.34 13.56 -9.43
N GLN A 324 -5.14 14.66 -8.71
CA GLN A 324 -4.37 15.78 -9.23
C GLN A 324 -2.91 15.37 -9.36
N LYS A 325 -2.33 15.58 -10.56
CA LYS A 325 -0.93 15.28 -10.83
C LYS A 325 -0.02 16.03 -9.85
N GLY A 326 0.93 15.31 -9.27
CA GLY A 326 1.93 15.86 -8.36
C GLY A 326 3.26 16.12 -9.04
N TYR A 327 4.36 15.79 -8.36
CA TYR A 327 5.74 16.15 -8.75
C TYR A 327 6.43 15.13 -9.65
N PHE A 328 5.97 13.87 -9.66
CA PHE A 328 6.72 12.76 -10.26
C PHE A 328 6.57 12.69 -11.78
N ASN A 329 7.67 12.32 -12.44
CA ASN A 329 7.72 12.05 -13.88
C ASN A 329 8.10 10.58 -14.12
N GLU A 330 7.16 9.79 -14.59
CA GLU A 330 7.27 8.35 -14.82
C GLU A 330 8.42 7.99 -15.79
N LYS A 331 8.77 8.89 -16.72
CA LYS A 331 9.89 8.71 -17.67
C LYS A 331 11.26 8.55 -17.00
N LEU A 332 11.37 8.88 -15.70
CA LEU A 332 12.59 8.64 -14.94
C LEU A 332 12.80 7.15 -14.64
N PHE A 333 11.72 6.36 -14.53
CA PHE A 333 11.77 4.96 -14.11
C PHE A 333 11.35 3.97 -15.18
N GLY A 334 10.87 4.41 -16.34
CA GLY A 334 10.42 3.50 -17.35
C GLY A 334 10.05 4.15 -18.68
N ILE A 335 9.56 3.34 -19.59
CA ILE A 335 9.07 3.78 -20.89
C ILE A 335 7.55 3.98 -20.79
N VAL A 336 7.09 5.17 -21.18
CA VAL A 336 5.67 5.54 -21.16
C VAL A 336 5.11 5.45 -22.57
N THR A 337 4.04 4.70 -22.76
CA THR A 337 3.32 4.59 -24.03
C THR A 337 1.81 4.44 -23.80
N ASP A 338 1.00 4.86 -24.74
CA ASP A 338 -0.45 4.66 -24.83
C ASP A 338 -0.84 3.56 -25.83
N ASN A 339 0.14 3.00 -26.52
CA ASN A 339 -0.05 2.07 -27.64
C ASN A 339 0.27 0.63 -27.25
N GLU A 340 -0.73 -0.28 -27.38
CA GLU A 340 -0.56 -1.70 -27.09
C GLU A 340 0.54 -2.38 -27.92
N ASN A 341 0.62 -2.07 -29.22
CA ASN A 341 1.64 -2.67 -30.08
C ASN A 341 3.05 -2.28 -29.64
N GLU A 342 3.23 -1.05 -29.12
CA GLU A 342 4.49 -0.62 -28.57
C GLU A 342 4.82 -1.36 -27.27
N VAL A 343 3.85 -1.58 -26.38
CA VAL A 343 4.03 -2.42 -25.18
C VAL A 343 4.53 -3.81 -25.59
N VAL A 344 3.85 -4.47 -26.54
CA VAL A 344 4.23 -5.80 -27.02
C VAL A 344 5.65 -5.79 -27.62
N ASN A 345 5.98 -4.79 -28.44
CA ASN A 345 7.30 -4.66 -29.05
C ASN A 345 8.40 -4.44 -28.00
N LEU A 346 8.15 -3.64 -26.96
CA LEU A 346 9.10 -3.41 -25.87
C LEU A 346 9.37 -4.69 -25.08
N ILE A 347 8.33 -5.47 -24.79
CA ILE A 347 8.47 -6.80 -24.17
C ILE A 347 9.33 -7.70 -25.04
N ILE A 348 9.04 -7.82 -26.33
CA ILE A 348 9.80 -8.66 -27.24
C ILE A 348 11.26 -8.22 -27.33
N LYS A 349 11.53 -6.92 -27.40
CA LYS A 349 12.91 -6.38 -27.38
C LYS A 349 13.64 -6.74 -26.09
N TYR A 350 12.96 -6.69 -24.95
CA TYR A 350 13.53 -7.12 -23.67
C TYR A 350 13.85 -8.62 -23.68
N LEU A 351 12.90 -9.47 -24.09
CA LEU A 351 13.07 -10.92 -24.17
C LEU A 351 14.21 -11.34 -25.11
N ASN A 352 14.47 -10.55 -26.15
CA ASN A 352 15.56 -10.73 -27.11
C ASN A 352 16.91 -10.15 -26.65
N ASN A 353 17.00 -9.60 -25.42
CA ASN A 353 18.17 -8.84 -24.94
C ASN A 353 18.55 -7.64 -25.83
N MET A 354 17.62 -7.10 -26.60
CA MET A 354 17.83 -5.93 -27.47
C MET A 354 17.59 -4.60 -26.73
N LEU A 355 17.06 -4.66 -25.51
CA LEU A 355 16.79 -3.49 -24.68
C LEU A 355 17.58 -3.61 -23.39
N SER A 356 18.56 -2.69 -23.20
CA SER A 356 19.37 -2.66 -21.99
C SER A 356 18.62 -2.03 -20.82
N MET A 357 18.99 -2.39 -19.60
CA MET A 357 18.44 -1.81 -18.37
C MET A 357 18.57 -0.27 -18.33
N ASN A 358 19.65 0.29 -18.83
CA ASN A 358 19.88 1.74 -18.91
C ASN A 358 18.84 2.47 -19.80
N GLY A 359 18.10 1.75 -20.64
CA GLY A 359 16.99 2.30 -21.42
C GLY A 359 15.71 2.50 -20.62
N PHE A 360 15.56 1.78 -19.50
CA PHE A 360 14.36 1.83 -18.68
C PHE A 360 14.50 2.75 -17.47
N ILE A 361 15.61 2.70 -16.73
CA ILE A 361 15.76 3.38 -15.44
C ILE A 361 16.91 4.38 -15.52
N LYS A 362 16.61 5.66 -15.26
CA LYS A 362 17.57 6.76 -15.39
C LYS A 362 17.80 7.56 -14.11
N GLY A 363 16.92 7.47 -13.13
CA GLY A 363 16.90 8.38 -11.97
C GLY A 363 16.76 7.73 -10.60
N GLU A 364 16.90 6.40 -10.49
CA GLU A 364 16.63 5.71 -9.21
C GLU A 364 17.62 6.06 -8.10
N LYS A 365 18.90 6.31 -8.44
CA LYS A 365 19.94 6.65 -7.46
C LYS A 365 19.73 8.00 -6.82
N GLU A 366 19.20 8.96 -7.58
CA GLU A 366 18.89 10.30 -7.10
C GLU A 366 17.58 10.31 -6.32
N PHE A 367 16.67 9.41 -6.68
CA PHE A 367 15.36 9.30 -6.05
C PHE A 367 15.40 8.54 -4.73
N PHE A 368 16.17 7.43 -4.67
CA PHE A 368 16.36 6.59 -3.48
C PHE A 368 17.78 6.77 -2.94
N GLU A 369 17.96 7.72 -2.04
CA GLU A 369 19.23 7.96 -1.35
C GLU A 369 19.59 6.77 -0.43
N TYR A 370 18.56 6.19 0.24
CA TYR A 370 18.72 4.97 1.03
C TYR A 370 18.36 3.75 0.18
N LYS A 371 19.38 2.92 -0.09
CA LYS A 371 19.23 1.65 -0.79
C LYS A 371 19.95 0.55 -0.01
N ASP A 372 19.45 0.33 1.20
CA ASP A 372 19.96 -0.62 2.20
C ASP A 372 18.80 -1.35 2.91
N ASP A 373 19.12 -2.20 3.88
CA ASP A 373 18.18 -2.96 4.71
C ASP A 373 17.94 -2.34 6.10
N LYS A 374 18.09 -1.00 6.22
CA LYS A 374 18.02 -0.27 7.50
C LYS A 374 16.81 0.69 7.58
N ASN A 375 15.83 0.52 6.71
CA ASN A 375 14.66 1.40 6.71
C ASN A 375 13.85 1.24 8.01
N CYS A 376 13.63 0.02 8.49
CA CYS A 376 12.96 -0.23 9.76
C CYS A 376 13.73 0.35 10.96
N GLU A 377 15.07 0.32 10.95
CA GLU A 377 15.89 0.95 11.99
C GLU A 377 15.67 2.48 12.02
N ARG A 378 15.68 3.14 10.84
CA ARG A 378 15.40 4.58 10.72
C ARG A 378 13.98 4.92 11.15
N ILE A 379 12.98 4.11 10.78
CA ILE A 379 11.59 4.26 11.23
C ILE A 379 11.48 4.15 12.75
N MET A 380 12.19 3.20 13.37
CA MET A 380 12.23 3.06 14.82
C MET A 380 12.78 4.34 15.50
N LYS A 381 13.90 4.87 15.01
CA LYS A 381 14.48 6.13 15.52
C LYS A 381 13.51 7.31 15.38
N ALA A 382 12.90 7.47 14.19
CA ALA A 382 11.89 8.50 13.94
C ALA A 382 10.67 8.36 14.86
N THR A 383 10.19 7.14 15.09
CA THR A 383 9.06 6.86 15.99
C THR A 383 9.37 7.27 17.43
N LEU A 384 10.60 7.06 17.89
CA LEU A 384 11.04 7.39 19.24
C LEU A 384 11.45 8.88 19.39
N GLY A 385 11.44 9.66 18.30
CA GLY A 385 11.88 11.06 18.31
C GLY A 385 13.39 11.21 18.46
N GLN A 386 14.14 10.18 18.14
CA GLN A 386 15.60 10.21 18.04
C GLN A 386 15.92 10.59 16.60
N GLY A 387 16.02 11.90 16.30
CA GLY A 387 16.24 12.40 14.96
C GLY A 387 17.40 11.72 14.25
N SER A 388 17.24 11.48 12.95
CA SER A 388 18.28 10.99 12.03
C SER A 388 19.35 12.03 11.80
#